data_5b697b1d5f1fc7db42b7c65eb73c4e3c
#
_entry.id   5b697b1d5f1fc7db42b7c65eb73c4e3c
#
_cell.length_a   1.000
_cell.length_b   1.000
_cell.length_c   1.000
_cell.angle_alpha   90.00
_cell.angle_beta   90.00
_cell.angle_gamma   90.00
#
_symmetry.space_group_name_H-M   'P 1'
#
loop_
_entity.id
_entity.type
_entity.pdbx_description
1 polymer ?
#
loop_
_entity_poly.entity_id
_entity_poly.type
_entity_poly.pdbx_seq_one_letter_code
_entity_poly.pdbx_strand_id
1 'polypeptide(L)'
;MPNHYQMYRSLRSKKVLEQACLYLYQGVKGLRFFDHAEREYLSKYKKGIVQELLQELKSKEGYKTKTAYAYFPPKSELCNRRMLCLHPKDHILRTAFVIVLSKYLEKDLLESCYANRRAKGDYSDKHLLADFADESWPNFCDWQKRCARRYKFMIRTDITSFYDSVSHQYFIDRIKELTGLPDNCGFITLFRRIQEVPIISYSHSQKTNGGLQLSKLKQGLVIGSICDGYFSNLYLHPIDVLMKEEGVEYGRYNDDMRIFGNSFEDVISALQMIQEKLLELGLNLNSSKTSKHEGRKSIEDMIHESQVQDYMDDEDEDQSNDDIKENLDRPFNEKIDYRYKGRIKNKDSKVFCKWLNYKYFRWKDWKTIFIKDLIKIMTEYRGSSKSAAWLLVKVLYKKKTPDAVRKKAGKAIVKHLKDKGVCSYSRYRIIHHLIHPARRDECLKSLYEYTSEDELKNIFTENLLEKSFELNTVSLYGLGVLGISNSELKNIAKKQLGDELSEPFLRCIRYQEQNLST
;
A
#
# COMPACT_ATOMS: atom_id res chain seq x y z
N MET A 1 3.67 -25.41 23.01
CA MET A 1 4.38 -24.53 22.05
C MET A 1 4.82 -25.35 20.84
N PRO A 2 4.86 -24.79 19.64
CA PRO A 2 5.27 -25.54 18.46
C PRO A 2 6.76 -25.90 18.57
N ASN A 3 7.12 -27.12 18.14
CA ASN A 3 8.51 -27.51 18.01
C ASN A 3 9.16 -26.67 16.89
N HIS A 4 10.36 -26.12 17.12
CA HIS A 4 11.11 -25.31 16.14
C HIS A 4 11.30 -26.02 14.79
N TYR A 5 11.48 -27.33 14.78
CA TYR A 5 11.54 -28.12 13.55
C TYR A 5 10.23 -28.08 12.76
N GLN A 6 9.08 -28.09 13.43
CA GLN A 6 7.78 -28.06 12.75
C GLN A 6 7.53 -26.71 12.09
N MET A 7 7.84 -25.59 12.75
CA MET A 7 7.68 -24.25 12.16
C MET A 7 8.60 -24.07 10.95
N TYR A 8 9.88 -24.42 11.08
CA TYR A 8 10.83 -24.30 9.98
C TYR A 8 10.51 -25.25 8.82
N ARG A 9 10.10 -26.49 9.11
CA ARG A 9 9.63 -27.45 8.10
C ARG A 9 8.37 -26.96 7.39
N SER A 10 7.41 -26.39 8.13
CA SER A 10 6.19 -25.82 7.55
C SER A 10 6.51 -24.67 6.59
N LEU A 11 7.40 -23.75 7.00
CA LEU A 11 7.84 -22.62 6.19
C LEU A 11 8.48 -23.07 4.87
N ARG A 12 9.21 -24.21 4.87
CA ARG A 12 9.88 -24.80 3.71
C ARG A 12 9.02 -25.84 2.99
N SER A 13 7.73 -25.92 3.26
CA SER A 13 6.83 -26.83 2.56
C SER A 13 6.28 -26.20 1.29
N LYS A 14 6.18 -27.02 0.23
CA LYS A 14 5.57 -26.59 -1.05
C LYS A 14 4.17 -26.03 -0.82
N LYS A 15 3.35 -26.69 0.02
CA LYS A 15 1.97 -26.30 0.33
C LYS A 15 1.89 -24.87 0.90
N VAL A 16 2.75 -24.51 1.87
CA VAL A 16 2.75 -23.17 2.48
C VAL A 16 3.21 -22.10 1.48
N LEU A 17 4.23 -22.39 0.66
CA LEU A 17 4.71 -21.45 -0.34
C LEU A 17 3.71 -21.25 -1.49
N GLU A 18 3.01 -22.31 -1.92
CA GLU A 18 1.91 -22.20 -2.89
C GLU A 18 0.74 -21.39 -2.32
N GLN A 19 0.40 -21.62 -1.04
CA GLN A 19 -0.64 -20.84 -0.36
C GLN A 19 -0.23 -19.37 -0.22
N ALA A 20 1.04 -19.09 0.11
CA ALA A 20 1.57 -17.73 0.17
C ALA A 20 1.48 -17.02 -1.19
N CYS A 21 1.83 -17.72 -2.26
CA CYS A 21 1.70 -17.21 -3.61
C CYS A 21 0.24 -16.95 -3.99
N LEU A 22 -0.68 -17.84 -3.58
CA LEU A 22 -2.11 -17.67 -3.79
C LEU A 22 -2.64 -16.40 -3.10
N TYR A 23 -2.30 -16.19 -1.84
CA TYR A 23 -2.70 -15.00 -1.08
C TYR A 23 -2.16 -13.72 -1.70
N LEU A 24 -0.92 -13.75 -2.19
CA LEU A 24 -0.33 -12.61 -2.91
C LEU A 24 -1.05 -12.33 -4.23
N TYR A 25 -1.52 -13.36 -4.93
CA TYR A 25 -2.17 -13.21 -6.23
C TYR A 25 -3.65 -12.87 -6.15
N GLN A 26 -4.40 -13.51 -5.24
CA GLN A 26 -5.85 -13.34 -5.10
C GLN A 26 -6.24 -12.26 -4.07
N GLY A 27 -5.43 -12.07 -3.03
CA GLY A 27 -5.63 -11.10 -1.97
C GLY A 27 -5.39 -9.64 -2.38
N VAL A 28 -5.56 -9.32 -3.63
CA VAL A 28 -5.03 -8.14 -4.32
C VAL A 28 -5.75 -6.83 -4.01
N LYS A 29 -6.79 -6.83 -3.22
CA LYS A 29 -7.38 -5.55 -2.77
C LYS A 29 -6.37 -4.65 -2.03
N GLY A 30 -5.22 -5.16 -1.62
CA GLY A 30 -4.19 -4.39 -0.91
C GLY A 30 -2.77 -4.58 -1.42
N LEU A 31 -2.53 -5.42 -2.43
CA LEU A 31 -1.19 -5.55 -2.99
C LEU A 31 -0.83 -4.33 -3.82
N ARG A 32 0.04 -3.54 -3.26
CA ARG A 32 0.69 -2.43 -3.91
C ARG A 32 1.79 -2.93 -4.84
N PHE A 33 1.45 -3.85 -5.77
CA PHE A 33 2.26 -4.07 -6.93
C PHE A 33 2.27 -2.78 -7.70
N PHE A 34 3.43 -2.25 -7.84
CA PHE A 34 3.50 -1.00 -8.50
C PHE A 34 3.54 -1.13 -10.03
N ASP A 35 3.56 -2.36 -10.58
CA ASP A 35 3.36 -2.57 -11.99
C ASP A 35 2.53 -3.81 -12.34
N HIS A 36 1.91 -3.78 -13.52
CA HIS A 36 1.10 -4.86 -14.03
C HIS A 36 1.95 -6.06 -14.49
N ALA A 37 3.20 -5.85 -14.87
CA ALA A 37 4.09 -6.90 -15.38
C ALA A 37 4.41 -7.92 -14.29
N GLU A 38 4.73 -7.47 -13.08
CA GLU A 38 5.04 -8.37 -11.96
C GLU A 38 3.81 -9.16 -11.50
N ARG A 39 2.64 -8.53 -11.51
CA ARG A 39 1.37 -9.20 -11.22
C ARG A 39 1.04 -10.28 -12.25
N GLU A 40 1.20 -9.98 -13.52
CA GLU A 40 1.01 -10.94 -14.61
C GLU A 40 2.02 -12.08 -14.53
N TYR A 41 3.28 -11.77 -14.21
CA TYR A 41 4.33 -12.73 -13.97
C TYR A 41 4.00 -13.70 -12.84
N LEU A 42 3.64 -13.21 -11.65
CA LEU A 42 3.25 -14.06 -10.53
C LEU A 42 2.03 -14.94 -10.85
N SER A 43 1.07 -14.39 -11.58
CA SER A 43 -0.11 -15.13 -12.02
C SER A 43 0.23 -16.34 -12.89
N LYS A 44 1.08 -16.14 -13.88
CA LYS A 44 1.41 -17.15 -14.88
C LYS A 44 2.43 -18.18 -14.39
N TYR A 45 3.45 -17.73 -13.64
CA TYR A 45 4.64 -18.56 -13.33
C TYR A 45 4.77 -18.97 -11.87
N LYS A 46 3.70 -18.87 -11.08
CA LYS A 46 3.67 -19.18 -9.65
C LYS A 46 4.31 -20.53 -9.29
N LYS A 47 4.07 -21.58 -10.09
CA LYS A 47 4.63 -22.92 -9.82
C LYS A 47 6.15 -22.94 -9.93
N GLY A 48 6.71 -22.33 -10.98
CA GLY A 48 8.16 -22.23 -11.20
C GLY A 48 8.84 -21.41 -10.09
N ILE A 49 8.27 -20.26 -9.75
CA ILE A 49 8.80 -19.38 -8.68
C ILE A 49 8.85 -20.12 -7.35
N VAL A 50 7.79 -20.85 -6.99
CA VAL A 50 7.72 -21.64 -5.75
C VAL A 50 8.75 -22.77 -5.77
N GLN A 51 8.94 -23.44 -6.90
CA GLN A 51 9.93 -24.52 -7.04
C GLN A 51 11.37 -24.00 -6.87
N GLU A 52 11.72 -22.90 -7.52
CA GLU A 52 13.02 -22.25 -7.35
C GLU A 52 13.25 -21.78 -5.91
N LEU A 53 12.25 -21.14 -5.28
CA LEU A 53 12.33 -20.72 -3.89
C LEU A 53 12.57 -21.92 -2.96
N LEU A 54 11.89 -23.05 -3.19
CA LEU A 54 12.09 -24.29 -2.45
C LEU A 54 13.52 -24.84 -2.59
N GLN A 55 14.09 -24.79 -3.80
CA GLN A 55 15.46 -25.22 -4.06
C GLN A 55 16.45 -24.32 -3.31
N GLU A 56 16.29 -22.99 -3.37
CA GLU A 56 17.12 -22.05 -2.63
C GLU A 56 17.03 -22.25 -1.10
N LEU A 57 15.82 -22.46 -0.57
CA LEU A 57 15.61 -22.73 0.88
C LEU A 57 16.22 -24.05 1.36
N LYS A 58 16.43 -25.02 0.47
CA LYS A 58 17.03 -26.31 0.78
C LYS A 58 18.52 -26.38 0.48
N SER A 59 19.07 -25.39 -0.22
CA SER A 59 20.48 -25.34 -0.57
C SER A 59 21.37 -25.23 0.69
N LYS A 60 22.64 -25.66 0.59
CA LYS A 60 23.64 -25.53 1.67
C LYS A 60 23.89 -24.08 2.06
N GLU A 61 23.86 -23.17 1.11
CA GLU A 61 24.04 -21.72 1.33
C GLU A 61 22.82 -21.07 1.98
N GLY A 62 21.66 -21.71 1.89
CA GLY A 62 20.38 -21.19 2.33
C GLY A 62 19.90 -20.01 1.45
N TYR A 63 18.71 -19.53 1.76
CA TYR A 63 18.11 -18.42 1.04
C TYR A 63 18.84 -17.09 1.31
N LYS A 64 19.12 -16.34 0.25
CA LYS A 64 19.65 -14.97 0.32
C LYS A 64 18.56 -14.00 -0.16
N THR A 65 18.23 -13.00 0.66
CA THR A 65 17.28 -11.95 0.33
C THR A 65 17.73 -11.20 -0.92
N LYS A 66 16.80 -10.98 -1.83
CA LYS A 66 17.06 -10.31 -3.10
C LYS A 66 16.95 -8.80 -2.93
N THR A 67 17.50 -8.06 -3.87
CA THR A 67 17.44 -6.60 -3.87
C THR A 67 16.01 -6.11 -4.09
N ALA A 68 15.56 -5.18 -3.25
CA ALA A 68 14.32 -4.43 -3.42
C ALA A 68 14.59 -3.07 -4.06
N TYR A 69 13.58 -2.51 -4.70
CA TYR A 69 13.64 -1.21 -5.35
C TYR A 69 12.80 -0.21 -4.58
N ALA A 70 13.43 0.90 -4.16
CA ALA A 70 12.71 1.94 -3.47
C ALA A 70 12.03 2.90 -4.45
N TYR A 71 10.79 3.26 -4.17
CA TYR A 71 10.06 4.32 -4.83
C TYR A 71 9.37 5.22 -3.80
N PHE A 72 9.02 6.44 -4.18
CA PHE A 72 8.67 7.50 -3.23
C PHE A 72 7.36 8.19 -3.59
N PRO A 73 6.19 7.51 -3.43
CA PRO A 73 4.91 8.13 -3.65
C PRO A 73 4.69 9.31 -2.69
N PRO A 74 4.03 10.37 -3.13
CA PRO A 74 3.69 11.50 -2.29
C PRO A 74 2.78 11.07 -1.11
N LYS A 75 3.22 11.38 0.10
CA LYS A 75 2.42 11.26 1.33
C LYS A 75 1.62 12.52 1.58
N SER A 76 2.22 13.67 1.28
CA SER A 76 1.64 15.00 1.39
C SER A 76 2.16 15.88 0.25
N GLU A 77 1.91 17.17 0.32
CA GLU A 77 2.42 18.15 -0.65
C GLU A 77 3.96 18.18 -0.70
N LEU A 78 4.61 18.11 0.46
CA LEU A 78 6.06 18.24 0.59
C LEU A 78 6.80 16.93 0.88
N CYS A 79 6.11 15.95 1.45
CA CYS A 79 6.72 14.71 1.91
C CYS A 79 6.34 13.52 1.04
N ASN A 80 7.30 12.65 0.80
CA ASN A 80 7.09 11.34 0.17
C ASN A 80 7.14 10.22 1.22
N ARG A 81 6.49 9.09 0.92
CA ARG A 81 6.62 7.84 1.69
C ARG A 81 7.58 6.91 0.96
N ARG A 82 8.60 6.39 1.64
CA ARG A 82 9.42 5.33 1.06
C ARG A 82 8.58 4.04 0.97
N MET A 83 8.46 3.51 -0.23
CA MET A 83 7.86 2.20 -0.50
C MET A 83 8.91 1.29 -1.09
N LEU A 84 8.82 -0.01 -0.83
CA LEU A 84 9.75 -1.00 -1.37
C LEU A 84 9.01 -1.99 -2.28
N CYS A 85 9.51 -2.14 -3.49
CA CYS A 85 9.14 -3.21 -4.40
C CYS A 85 10.06 -4.40 -4.13
N LEU A 86 9.56 -5.41 -3.44
CA LEU A 86 10.30 -6.63 -3.12
C LEU A 86 10.40 -7.55 -4.34
N HIS A 87 11.44 -8.36 -4.36
CA HIS A 87 11.49 -9.50 -5.28
C HIS A 87 10.35 -10.49 -4.96
N PRO A 88 9.68 -11.11 -5.97
CA PRO A 88 8.56 -12.04 -5.75
C PRO A 88 8.86 -13.17 -4.75
N LYS A 89 10.07 -13.73 -4.77
CA LYS A 89 10.48 -14.78 -3.82
C LYS A 89 10.51 -14.27 -2.37
N ASP A 90 10.97 -13.04 -2.14
CA ASP A 90 10.96 -12.42 -0.81
C ASP A 90 9.53 -12.14 -0.35
N HIS A 91 8.66 -11.67 -1.24
CA HIS A 91 7.25 -11.48 -0.95
C HIS A 91 6.56 -12.78 -0.56
N ILE A 92 6.75 -13.86 -1.34
CA ILE A 92 6.21 -15.20 -1.03
C ILE A 92 6.74 -15.69 0.32
N LEU A 93 8.04 -15.54 0.56
CA LEU A 93 8.67 -16.00 1.80
C LEU A 93 8.16 -15.23 3.03
N ARG A 94 8.04 -13.89 2.95
CA ARG A 94 7.44 -13.07 4.03
C ARG A 94 6.00 -13.48 4.31
N THR A 95 5.21 -13.71 3.27
CA THR A 95 3.83 -14.20 3.40
C THR A 95 3.79 -15.59 4.05
N ALA A 96 4.70 -16.48 3.69
CA ALA A 96 4.83 -17.79 4.31
C ALA A 96 5.16 -17.70 5.81
N PHE A 97 6.01 -16.74 6.22
CA PHE A 97 6.26 -16.46 7.64
C PHE A 97 4.97 -16.06 8.37
N VAL A 98 4.16 -15.18 7.77
CA VAL A 98 2.88 -14.78 8.40
C VAL A 98 1.91 -15.96 8.46
N ILE A 99 1.82 -16.80 7.43
CA ILE A 99 0.99 -18.03 7.46
C ILE A 99 1.41 -18.92 8.63
N VAL A 100 2.71 -19.15 8.82
CA VAL A 100 3.22 -20.02 9.88
C VAL A 100 3.03 -19.37 11.24
N LEU A 101 3.43 -18.10 11.43
CA LEU A 101 3.33 -17.41 12.72
C LEU A 101 1.86 -17.25 13.14
N SER A 102 0.98 -16.81 12.23
CA SER A 102 -0.43 -16.59 12.55
C SER A 102 -1.17 -17.87 12.94
N LYS A 103 -0.74 -19.04 12.45
CA LYS A 103 -1.30 -20.31 12.87
C LYS A 103 -1.12 -20.57 14.36
N TYR A 104 -0.03 -20.09 14.94
CA TYR A 104 0.31 -20.33 16.35
C TYR A 104 0.00 -19.14 17.25
N LEU A 105 0.19 -17.90 16.76
CA LEU A 105 0.15 -16.67 17.56
C LEU A 105 -1.16 -15.88 17.45
N GLU A 106 -2.04 -16.18 16.49
CA GLU A 106 -3.30 -15.43 16.34
C GLU A 106 -4.17 -15.47 17.61
N LYS A 107 -4.19 -16.60 18.31
CA LYS A 107 -4.94 -16.78 19.56
C LYS A 107 -4.39 -15.95 20.73
N ASP A 108 -3.11 -15.55 20.66
CA ASP A 108 -2.45 -14.77 21.69
C ASP A 108 -2.60 -13.26 21.47
N LEU A 109 -2.99 -12.84 20.25
CA LEU A 109 -3.33 -11.45 19.95
C LEU A 109 -4.66 -11.06 20.61
N LEU A 110 -4.64 -9.97 21.36
CA LEU A 110 -5.80 -9.48 22.11
C LEU A 110 -6.89 -8.88 21.21
N GLU A 111 -8.12 -8.84 21.70
CA GLU A 111 -9.28 -8.27 20.99
C GLU A 111 -9.16 -6.76 20.77
N SER A 112 -8.34 -6.07 21.57
CA SER A 112 -8.00 -4.66 21.40
C SER A 112 -7.23 -4.35 20.11
N CYS A 113 -6.66 -5.38 19.46
CA CYS A 113 -5.98 -5.26 18.16
C CYS A 113 -6.96 -5.60 17.03
N TYR A 114 -7.45 -4.60 16.31
CA TYR A 114 -8.49 -4.77 15.28
C TYR A 114 -7.92 -5.01 13.88
N ALA A 115 -6.85 -4.33 13.50
CA ALA A 115 -6.29 -4.39 12.16
C ALA A 115 -5.47 -5.65 11.89
N ASN A 116 -5.39 -6.05 10.62
CA ASN A 116 -4.47 -7.07 10.12
C ASN A 116 -4.51 -8.40 10.87
N ARG A 117 -5.66 -8.78 11.39
CA ARG A 117 -5.92 -10.09 12.01
C ARG A 117 -6.00 -11.16 10.93
N ARG A 118 -5.70 -12.39 11.29
CA ARG A 118 -5.86 -13.51 10.37
C ARG A 118 -7.31 -13.66 9.93
N ALA A 119 -7.53 -13.83 8.62
CA ALA A 119 -8.84 -14.08 8.05
C ALA A 119 -9.45 -15.40 8.55
N LYS A 120 -10.76 -15.45 8.70
CA LYS A 120 -11.55 -16.58 9.21
C LYS A 120 -12.57 -17.06 8.19
N GLY A 121 -13.13 -18.26 8.41
CA GLY A 121 -14.16 -18.85 7.56
C GLY A 121 -13.74 -19.00 6.09
N ASP A 122 -14.70 -18.99 5.18
CA ASP A 122 -14.47 -19.18 3.73
C ASP A 122 -13.61 -18.08 3.10
N TYR A 123 -13.59 -16.88 3.71
CA TYR A 123 -12.73 -15.79 3.29
C TYR A 123 -11.24 -16.15 3.42
N SER A 124 -10.87 -16.95 4.44
CA SER A 124 -9.48 -17.40 4.68
C SER A 124 -8.91 -18.30 3.58
N ASP A 125 -9.72 -18.85 2.71
CA ASP A 125 -9.25 -19.67 1.59
C ASP A 125 -8.55 -18.83 0.52
N LYS A 126 -8.94 -17.57 0.40
CA LYS A 126 -8.43 -16.63 -0.60
C LYS A 126 -7.58 -15.50 -0.02
N HIS A 127 -7.76 -15.19 1.25
CA HIS A 127 -7.15 -14.03 1.91
C HIS A 127 -6.44 -14.46 3.19
N LEU A 128 -5.24 -13.91 3.41
CA LEU A 128 -4.45 -14.18 4.62
C LEU A 128 -4.98 -13.38 5.82
N LEU A 129 -5.30 -12.12 5.59
CA LEU A 129 -5.75 -11.19 6.62
C LEU A 129 -7.21 -10.78 6.39
N ALA A 130 -7.89 -10.43 7.47
CA ALA A 130 -9.27 -9.94 7.45
C ALA A 130 -9.40 -8.67 6.60
N ASP A 131 -10.52 -8.53 5.93
CA ASP A 131 -10.79 -7.37 5.08
C ASP A 131 -10.92 -6.09 5.92
N PHE A 132 -10.35 -5.02 5.41
CA PHE A 132 -10.43 -3.70 6.04
C PHE A 132 -11.88 -3.19 6.05
N ALA A 133 -12.52 -3.20 4.89
CA ALA A 133 -13.82 -2.56 4.70
C ALA A 133 -14.98 -3.36 5.29
N ASP A 134 -14.92 -4.69 5.16
CA ASP A 134 -16.07 -5.55 5.49
C ASP A 134 -16.06 -6.05 6.94
N GLU A 135 -14.89 -6.12 7.59
CA GLU A 135 -14.77 -6.74 8.92
C GLU A 135 -14.00 -5.86 9.94
N SER A 136 -12.73 -5.58 9.68
CA SER A 136 -11.84 -5.09 10.73
C SER A 136 -12.10 -3.63 11.10
N TRP A 137 -12.33 -2.77 10.12
CA TRP A 137 -12.62 -1.36 10.36
C TRP A 137 -14.03 -1.10 10.93
N PRO A 138 -15.11 -1.70 10.41
CA PRO A 138 -16.42 -1.62 11.04
C PRO A 138 -16.42 -2.05 12.51
N ASN A 139 -15.77 -3.17 12.84
CA ASN A 139 -15.67 -3.65 14.22
C ASN A 139 -14.96 -2.64 15.13
N PHE A 140 -13.88 -2.00 14.67
CA PHE A 140 -13.18 -0.97 15.42
C PHE A 140 -14.07 0.27 15.63
N CYS A 141 -14.79 0.72 14.62
CA CYS A 141 -15.72 1.85 14.73
C CYS A 141 -16.88 1.54 15.68
N ASP A 142 -17.45 0.35 15.63
CA ASP A 142 -18.55 -0.04 16.51
C ASP A 142 -18.12 -0.18 17.97
N TRP A 143 -16.90 -0.67 18.22
CA TRP A 143 -16.31 -0.64 19.54
C TRP A 143 -16.18 0.81 20.05
N GLN A 144 -15.61 1.71 19.26
CA GLN A 144 -15.51 3.15 19.65
C GLN A 144 -16.87 3.77 19.96
N LYS A 145 -17.93 3.48 19.15
CA LYS A 145 -19.28 3.96 19.41
C LYS A 145 -19.87 3.42 20.71
N ARG A 146 -19.59 2.14 21.06
CA ARG A 146 -19.98 1.59 22.36
C ARG A 146 -19.26 2.29 23.51
N CYS A 147 -17.97 2.53 23.37
CA CYS A 147 -17.17 3.25 24.37
C CYS A 147 -17.62 4.71 24.54
N ALA A 148 -17.96 5.42 23.47
CA ALA A 148 -18.48 6.78 23.50
C ALA A 148 -19.78 6.95 24.31
N ARG A 149 -20.55 5.86 24.49
CA ARG A 149 -21.78 5.83 25.33
C ARG A 149 -21.49 5.57 26.79
N ARG A 150 -20.31 5.00 27.12
CA ARG A 150 -19.95 4.57 28.49
C ARG A 150 -18.96 5.49 29.17
N TYR A 151 -18.06 6.10 28.40
CA TYR A 151 -16.94 6.87 28.90
C TYR A 151 -17.06 8.34 28.55
N LYS A 152 -16.57 9.18 29.45
CA LYS A 152 -16.63 10.64 29.28
C LYS A 152 -15.47 11.21 28.50
N PHE A 153 -14.30 10.57 28.59
CA PHE A 153 -13.07 11.01 27.95
C PHE A 153 -12.54 9.99 26.96
N MET A 154 -11.92 10.49 25.89
CA MET A 154 -11.16 9.68 24.94
C MET A 154 -9.89 10.42 24.56
N ILE A 155 -8.77 9.67 24.45
CA ILE A 155 -7.57 10.12 23.78
C ILE A 155 -7.41 9.33 22.47
N ARG A 156 -7.19 10.06 21.39
CA ARG A 156 -6.67 9.54 20.14
C ARG A 156 -5.18 9.82 20.08
N THR A 157 -4.39 8.82 19.70
CA THR A 157 -2.95 8.97 19.49
C THR A 157 -2.44 8.04 18.39
N ASP A 158 -1.23 8.31 17.89
CA ASP A 158 -0.59 7.62 16.76
C ASP A 158 0.93 7.54 17.03
N ILE A 159 1.63 6.63 16.39
CA ILE A 159 3.08 6.46 16.53
C ILE A 159 3.82 7.21 15.41
N THR A 160 4.84 7.96 15.77
CA THR A 160 5.65 8.69 14.79
C THR A 160 6.42 7.73 13.89
N SER A 161 6.17 7.79 12.57
CA SER A 161 6.90 7.02 11.56
C SER A 161 7.05 5.54 11.90
N PHE A 162 5.99 4.92 12.45
CA PHE A 162 6.01 3.58 13.02
C PHE A 162 6.74 2.56 12.12
N TYR A 163 6.29 2.40 10.89
CA TYR A 163 6.85 1.40 9.96
C TYR A 163 8.34 1.63 9.65
N ASP A 164 8.82 2.86 9.66
CA ASP A 164 10.23 3.18 9.44
C ASP A 164 11.10 3.04 10.70
N SER A 165 10.47 2.98 11.90
CA SER A 165 11.16 3.01 13.19
C SER A 165 11.30 1.66 13.87
N VAL A 166 10.63 0.61 13.37
CA VAL A 166 10.67 -0.74 13.98
C VAL A 166 12.11 -1.26 14.07
N SER A 167 12.58 -1.60 15.26
CA SER A 167 13.89 -2.23 15.49
C SER A 167 13.87 -3.69 15.05
N HIS A 168 14.73 -4.07 14.11
CA HIS A 168 14.86 -5.48 13.67
C HIS A 168 15.28 -6.39 14.82
N GLN A 169 16.24 -5.95 15.65
CA GLN A 169 16.72 -6.76 16.77
C GLN A 169 15.60 -7.00 17.79
N TYR A 170 14.92 -5.92 18.21
CA TYR A 170 13.80 -6.06 19.13
C TYR A 170 12.69 -6.96 18.55
N PHE A 171 12.40 -6.83 17.26
CA PHE A 171 11.38 -7.65 16.61
C PHE A 171 11.77 -9.14 16.59
N ILE A 172 13.04 -9.45 16.35
CA ILE A 172 13.55 -10.82 16.40
C ILE A 172 13.43 -11.38 17.82
N ASP A 173 13.81 -10.59 18.83
CA ASP A 173 13.71 -11.00 20.25
C ASP A 173 12.24 -11.21 20.64
N ARG A 174 11.35 -10.36 20.15
CA ARG A 174 9.91 -10.53 20.36
C ARG A 174 9.36 -11.83 19.74
N ILE A 175 9.77 -12.18 18.53
CA ILE A 175 9.39 -13.45 17.90
C ILE A 175 9.91 -14.63 18.70
N LYS A 176 11.14 -14.55 19.21
CA LYS A 176 11.72 -15.61 20.08
C LYS A 176 10.90 -15.78 21.36
N GLU A 177 10.55 -14.68 22.00
CA GLU A 177 9.72 -14.67 23.22
C GLU A 177 8.35 -15.33 22.98
N LEU A 178 7.63 -14.86 21.93
CA LEU A 178 6.31 -15.37 21.61
C LEU A 178 6.30 -16.85 21.18
N THR A 179 7.37 -17.32 20.56
CA THR A 179 7.44 -18.68 20.00
C THR A 179 8.23 -19.67 20.86
N GLY A 180 9.05 -19.19 21.80
CA GLY A 180 10.01 -20.01 22.57
C GLY A 180 11.15 -20.57 21.70
N LEU A 181 11.40 -20.02 20.50
CA LEU A 181 12.41 -20.53 19.58
C LEU A 181 13.82 -20.05 19.96
N PRO A 182 14.84 -20.95 19.90
CA PRO A 182 16.22 -20.55 20.17
C PRO A 182 16.79 -19.66 19.04
N ASP A 183 17.70 -18.77 19.40
CA ASP A 183 18.28 -17.75 18.49
C ASP A 183 18.97 -18.35 17.25
N ASN A 184 19.63 -19.50 17.43
CA ASN A 184 20.39 -20.19 16.39
C ASN A 184 19.56 -21.15 15.53
N CYS A 185 18.24 -21.23 15.72
CA CYS A 185 17.42 -22.11 14.88
C CYS A 185 17.23 -21.54 13.46
N GLY A 186 17.04 -22.43 12.49
CA GLY A 186 16.89 -22.07 11.08
C GLY A 186 15.72 -21.11 10.80
N PHE A 187 14.65 -21.17 11.60
CA PHE A 187 13.51 -20.27 11.48
C PHE A 187 13.90 -18.83 11.83
N ILE A 188 14.51 -18.60 12.99
CA ILE A 188 14.96 -17.27 13.45
C ILE A 188 16.07 -16.73 12.55
N THR A 189 17.02 -17.57 12.14
CA THR A 189 18.08 -17.17 11.21
C THR A 189 17.51 -16.67 9.88
N LEU A 190 16.52 -17.36 9.32
CA LEU A 190 15.89 -16.96 8.08
C LEU A 190 14.99 -15.72 8.29
N PHE A 191 14.29 -15.63 9.43
CA PHE A 191 13.51 -14.47 9.80
C PHE A 191 14.37 -13.19 9.87
N ARG A 192 15.55 -13.28 10.50
CA ARG A 192 16.54 -12.17 10.53
C ARG A 192 16.95 -11.74 9.13
N ARG A 193 17.25 -12.69 8.24
CA ARG A 193 17.67 -12.39 6.86
C ARG A 193 16.60 -11.62 6.08
N ILE A 194 15.33 -11.98 6.20
CA ILE A 194 14.26 -11.29 5.47
C ILE A 194 13.94 -9.88 6.01
N GLN A 195 14.41 -9.51 7.20
CA GLN A 195 14.29 -8.13 7.68
C GLN A 195 15.36 -7.23 7.06
N GLU A 196 16.52 -7.76 6.75
CA GLU A 196 17.67 -7.00 6.24
C GLU A 196 17.68 -6.96 4.70
N VAL A 197 16.72 -6.26 4.11
CA VAL A 197 16.54 -6.19 2.66
C VAL A 197 17.59 -5.27 2.02
N PRO A 198 18.38 -5.73 1.01
CA PRO A 198 19.16 -4.85 0.17
C PRO A 198 18.26 -3.94 -0.66
N ILE A 199 18.58 -2.65 -0.74
CA ILE A 199 17.73 -1.65 -1.40
C ILE A 199 18.53 -0.90 -2.45
N ILE A 200 17.98 -0.80 -3.66
CA ILE A 200 18.41 0.13 -4.70
C ILE A 200 17.43 1.30 -4.78
N SER A 201 17.95 2.51 -4.84
CA SER A 201 17.18 3.73 -5.04
C SER A 201 17.93 4.72 -5.93
N TYR A 202 17.20 5.62 -6.59
CA TYR A 202 17.84 6.79 -7.21
C TYR A 202 18.31 7.77 -6.15
N SER A 203 19.54 8.25 -6.30
CA SER A 203 20.06 9.35 -5.50
C SER A 203 19.56 10.68 -6.03
N HIS A 204 19.11 11.55 -5.12
CA HIS A 204 18.82 12.95 -5.43
C HIS A 204 20.03 13.87 -5.15
N SER A 205 21.17 13.31 -4.73
CA SER A 205 22.38 14.08 -4.49
C SER A 205 23.03 14.55 -5.79
N GLN A 206 23.36 15.82 -5.88
CA GLN A 206 24.12 16.39 -7.00
C GLN A 206 25.52 15.77 -7.10
N LYS A 207 26.13 15.37 -5.97
CA LYS A 207 27.46 14.74 -5.93
C LYS A 207 27.52 13.39 -6.65
N THR A 208 26.39 12.68 -6.72
CA THR A 208 26.32 11.37 -7.39
C THR A 208 25.72 11.46 -8.79
N ASN A 209 25.52 12.68 -9.33
CA ASN A 209 24.81 12.92 -10.60
C ASN A 209 23.48 12.14 -10.71
N GLY A 210 22.83 11.88 -9.55
CA GLY A 210 21.61 11.11 -9.47
C GLY A 210 21.78 9.64 -9.81
N GLY A 211 22.98 9.08 -9.61
CA GLY A 211 23.26 7.65 -9.78
C GLY A 211 22.49 6.76 -8.80
N LEU A 212 22.60 5.48 -8.98
CA LEU A 212 22.02 4.49 -8.09
C LEU A 212 22.75 4.43 -6.77
N GLN A 213 21.98 4.30 -5.70
CA GLN A 213 22.52 4.02 -4.36
C GLN A 213 22.07 2.63 -3.92
N LEU A 214 23.06 1.81 -3.54
CA LEU A 214 22.83 0.56 -2.85
C LEU A 214 22.90 0.82 -1.34
N SER A 215 21.86 0.41 -0.63
CA SER A 215 21.75 0.48 0.82
C SER A 215 21.14 -0.82 1.36
N LYS A 216 20.99 -0.91 2.68
CA LYS A 216 20.35 -2.03 3.35
C LYS A 216 19.31 -1.50 4.33
N LEU A 217 18.17 -2.17 4.41
CA LEU A 217 17.17 -1.85 5.42
C LEU A 217 17.74 -2.25 6.80
N LYS A 218 18.17 -1.26 7.58
CA LYS A 218 18.76 -1.47 8.92
C LYS A 218 17.71 -1.50 10.03
N GLN A 219 16.57 -0.86 9.78
CA GLN A 219 15.41 -0.79 10.66
C GLN A 219 14.15 -0.55 9.82
N GLY A 220 12.99 -0.76 10.42
CA GLY A 220 11.68 -0.58 9.80
C GLY A 220 11.13 -1.85 9.16
N LEU A 221 9.83 -1.85 8.95
CA LEU A 221 9.12 -2.86 8.17
C LEU A 221 9.07 -2.47 6.70
N VAL A 222 8.78 -3.44 5.85
CA VAL A 222 8.66 -3.19 4.41
C VAL A 222 7.29 -2.60 4.09
N ILE A 223 7.24 -1.29 3.88
CA ILE A 223 5.99 -0.65 3.46
C ILE A 223 5.69 -1.04 2.02
N GLY A 224 4.52 -1.63 1.79
CA GLY A 224 4.08 -2.17 0.49
C GLY A 224 3.87 -3.68 0.48
N SER A 225 4.20 -4.38 1.56
CA SER A 225 3.90 -5.79 1.77
C SER A 225 2.63 -5.95 2.62
N ILE A 226 1.74 -6.89 2.25
CA ILE A 226 0.57 -7.25 3.08
C ILE A 226 0.97 -7.85 4.42
N CYS A 227 2.17 -8.39 4.51
CA CYS A 227 2.65 -9.12 5.68
C CYS A 227 3.00 -8.20 6.85
N ASP A 228 3.45 -7.00 6.54
CA ASP A 228 3.99 -6.10 7.55
C ASP A 228 2.92 -5.54 8.50
N GLY A 229 1.66 -5.58 8.09
CA GLY A 229 0.52 -5.33 8.96
C GLY A 229 0.41 -6.36 10.09
N TYR A 230 0.54 -7.66 9.80
CA TYR A 230 0.56 -8.70 10.84
C TYR A 230 1.82 -8.62 11.71
N PHE A 231 2.97 -8.34 11.12
CA PHE A 231 4.21 -8.13 11.86
C PHE A 231 4.11 -6.93 12.81
N SER A 232 3.43 -5.87 12.42
CA SER A 232 3.18 -4.72 13.30
C SER A 232 2.38 -5.11 14.53
N ASN A 233 1.41 -6.01 14.41
CA ASN A 233 0.64 -6.51 15.54
C ASN A 233 1.51 -7.28 16.53
N LEU A 234 2.42 -8.13 16.05
CA LEU A 234 3.34 -8.86 16.93
C LEU A 234 4.33 -7.92 17.64
N TYR A 235 4.77 -6.87 16.96
CA TYR A 235 5.66 -5.86 17.54
C TYR A 235 5.00 -5.04 18.64
N LEU A 236 3.75 -4.58 18.44
CA LEU A 236 3.01 -3.74 19.37
C LEU A 236 2.25 -4.52 20.46
N HIS A 237 2.23 -5.84 20.39
CA HIS A 237 1.54 -6.69 21.35
C HIS A 237 1.86 -6.41 22.83
N PRO A 238 3.11 -6.02 23.25
CA PRO A 238 3.38 -5.66 24.64
C PRO A 238 2.55 -4.49 25.16
N ILE A 239 2.15 -3.54 24.28
CA ILE A 239 1.26 -2.44 24.66
C ILE A 239 -0.15 -2.96 24.91
N ASP A 240 -0.64 -3.87 24.05
CA ASP A 240 -1.97 -4.45 24.21
C ASP A 240 -2.07 -5.23 25.55
N VAL A 241 -1.01 -5.99 25.89
CA VAL A 241 -0.92 -6.74 27.15
C VAL A 241 -0.92 -5.78 28.35
N LEU A 242 -0.07 -4.74 28.32
CA LEU A 242 0.01 -3.74 29.39
C LEU A 242 -1.36 -3.09 29.64
N MET A 243 -2.04 -2.62 28.57
CA MET A 243 -3.35 -1.98 28.70
C MET A 243 -4.42 -2.92 29.26
N LYS A 244 -4.35 -4.20 28.92
CA LYS A 244 -5.25 -5.22 29.48
C LYS A 244 -4.98 -5.48 30.96
N GLU A 245 -3.72 -5.61 31.35
CA GLU A 245 -3.30 -5.86 32.74
C GLU A 245 -3.68 -4.70 33.66
N GLU A 246 -3.57 -3.46 33.17
CA GLU A 246 -3.97 -2.25 33.89
C GLU A 246 -5.49 -1.97 33.82
N GLY A 247 -6.27 -2.83 33.15
CA GLY A 247 -7.72 -2.69 33.05
C GLY A 247 -8.20 -1.47 32.27
N VAL A 248 -7.36 -0.94 31.38
CA VAL A 248 -7.65 0.24 30.57
C VAL A 248 -8.56 -0.14 29.38
N GLU A 249 -9.63 0.62 29.16
CA GLU A 249 -10.42 0.51 27.93
C GLU A 249 -9.63 1.09 26.75
N TYR A 250 -9.02 0.19 25.98
CA TYR A 250 -8.06 0.49 24.94
C TYR A 250 -8.33 -0.34 23.68
N GLY A 251 -8.05 0.26 22.52
CA GLY A 251 -8.07 -0.44 21.25
C GLY A 251 -7.22 0.28 20.20
N ARG A 252 -6.70 -0.49 19.24
CA ARG A 252 -5.90 0.08 18.15
C ARG A 252 -6.25 -0.50 16.79
N TYR A 253 -6.04 0.33 15.79
CA TYR A 253 -6.04 -0.03 14.39
C TYR A 253 -4.63 0.25 13.82
N ASN A 254 -3.77 -0.75 13.68
CA ASN A 254 -2.32 -0.60 13.47
C ASN A 254 -1.66 0.24 14.56
N ASP A 255 -1.13 1.40 14.19
CA ASP A 255 -0.48 2.41 15.05
C ASP A 255 -1.44 3.50 15.53
N ASP A 256 -2.70 3.51 15.07
CA ASP A 256 -3.73 4.46 15.51
C ASP A 256 -4.47 3.93 16.75
N MET A 257 -4.24 4.53 17.92
CA MET A 257 -4.69 4.06 19.22
C MET A 257 -5.81 4.94 19.80
N ARG A 258 -6.71 4.31 20.56
CA ARG A 258 -7.79 4.95 21.33
C ARG A 258 -7.77 4.48 22.77
N ILE A 259 -7.88 5.42 23.69
CA ILE A 259 -7.95 5.20 25.14
C ILE A 259 -9.22 5.85 25.63
N PHE A 260 -10.02 5.14 26.42
CA PHE A 260 -11.27 5.65 26.99
C PHE A 260 -11.23 5.59 28.52
N GLY A 261 -11.83 6.58 29.20
CA GLY A 261 -11.91 6.63 30.65
C GLY A 261 -13.03 7.56 31.14
N ASN A 262 -13.33 7.47 32.43
CA ASN A 262 -14.38 8.30 33.05
C ASN A 262 -13.82 9.61 33.61
N SER A 263 -12.53 9.71 33.89
CA SER A 263 -11.82 10.92 34.25
C SER A 263 -10.71 11.24 33.25
N PHE A 264 -10.28 12.50 33.23
CA PHE A 264 -9.12 12.89 32.42
C PHE A 264 -7.83 12.27 32.95
N GLU A 265 -7.75 12.10 34.27
CA GLU A 265 -6.60 11.47 34.93
C GLU A 265 -6.40 10.03 34.48
N ASP A 266 -7.49 9.24 34.35
CA ASP A 266 -7.42 7.84 33.89
C ASP A 266 -6.78 7.75 32.50
N VAL A 267 -7.27 8.58 31.54
CA VAL A 267 -6.79 8.51 30.15
C VAL A 267 -5.39 9.09 29.97
N ILE A 268 -4.97 10.07 30.77
CA ILE A 268 -3.61 10.62 30.76
C ILE A 268 -2.62 9.61 31.36
N SER A 269 -2.96 8.98 32.48
CA SER A 269 -2.11 7.95 33.07
C SER A 269 -1.90 6.77 32.12
N ALA A 270 -2.97 6.33 31.44
CA ALA A 270 -2.86 5.30 30.42
C ALA A 270 -1.99 5.73 29.22
N LEU A 271 -2.11 6.99 28.77
CA LEU A 271 -1.26 7.52 27.70
C LEU A 271 0.22 7.57 28.11
N GLN A 272 0.52 7.91 29.36
CA GLN A 272 1.89 7.92 29.88
C GLN A 272 2.48 6.50 29.93
N MET A 273 1.72 5.51 30.39
CA MET A 273 2.13 4.10 30.36
C MET A 273 2.42 3.63 28.94
N ILE A 274 1.58 3.99 27.96
CA ILE A 274 1.82 3.69 26.54
C ILE A 274 3.11 4.36 26.08
N GLN A 275 3.31 5.64 26.42
CA GLN A 275 4.52 6.39 26.02
C GLN A 275 5.79 5.74 26.56
N GLU A 276 5.82 5.37 27.84
CA GLU A 276 6.95 4.66 28.45
C GLU A 276 7.22 3.33 27.74
N LYS A 277 6.17 2.52 27.49
CA LYS A 277 6.31 1.27 26.77
C LYS A 277 6.79 1.47 25.34
N LEU A 278 6.34 2.49 24.63
CA LEU A 278 6.83 2.83 23.29
C LEU A 278 8.31 3.20 23.31
N LEU A 279 8.79 3.95 24.30
CA LEU A 279 10.21 4.28 24.46
C LEU A 279 11.08 3.03 24.64
N GLU A 280 10.61 2.04 25.44
CA GLU A 280 11.28 0.74 25.54
C GLU A 280 11.37 0.02 24.18
N LEU A 281 10.35 0.16 23.34
CA LEU A 281 10.29 -0.40 21.99
C LEU A 281 11.09 0.40 20.94
N GLY A 282 11.73 1.51 21.33
CA GLY A 282 12.43 2.43 20.42
C GLY A 282 11.48 3.27 19.55
N LEU A 283 10.25 3.51 20.03
CA LEU A 283 9.20 4.23 19.32
C LEU A 283 8.78 5.49 20.09
N ASN A 284 8.12 6.42 19.41
CA ASN A 284 7.63 7.66 20.02
C ASN A 284 6.19 7.95 19.60
N LEU A 285 5.42 8.54 20.52
CA LEU A 285 4.09 9.07 20.22
C LEU A 285 4.20 10.24 19.22
N ASN A 286 3.17 10.37 18.39
CA ASN A 286 3.01 11.49 17.49
C ASN A 286 2.19 12.60 18.16
N SER A 287 2.88 13.56 18.75
CA SER A 287 2.23 14.67 19.49
C SER A 287 1.29 15.49 18.61
N SER A 288 1.58 15.66 17.31
CA SER A 288 0.73 16.40 16.38
C SER A 288 -0.58 15.69 16.03
N LYS A 289 -0.66 14.36 16.26
CA LYS A 289 -1.85 13.55 16.07
C LYS A 289 -2.48 13.07 17.38
N THR A 290 -1.92 13.48 18.52
CA THR A 290 -2.49 13.17 19.82
C THR A 290 -3.53 14.23 20.19
N SER A 291 -4.77 13.82 20.46
CA SER A 291 -5.88 14.72 20.78
C SER A 291 -6.77 14.16 21.88
N LYS A 292 -7.30 15.08 22.71
CA LYS A 292 -8.29 14.80 23.74
C LYS A 292 -9.69 15.11 23.23
N HIS A 293 -10.63 14.24 23.53
CA HIS A 293 -12.05 14.44 23.27
C HIS A 293 -12.84 14.22 24.56
N GLU A 294 -13.73 15.17 24.87
CA GLU A 294 -14.55 15.15 26.10
C GLU A 294 -16.02 15.22 25.75
N GLY A 295 -16.80 14.34 26.38
CA GLY A 295 -18.23 14.20 26.18
C GLY A 295 -18.58 13.44 24.88
N ARG A 296 -19.74 12.79 24.94
CA ARG A 296 -20.21 11.87 23.90
C ARG A 296 -20.19 12.50 22.50
N LYS A 297 -20.71 13.72 22.35
CA LYS A 297 -20.78 14.39 21.04
C LYS A 297 -19.39 14.61 20.43
N SER A 298 -18.43 15.12 21.21
CA SER A 298 -17.05 15.34 20.73
C SER A 298 -16.37 14.04 20.30
N ILE A 299 -16.63 12.95 21.02
CA ILE A 299 -16.09 11.62 20.69
C ILE A 299 -16.74 11.08 19.41
N GLU A 300 -18.08 11.17 19.28
CA GLU A 300 -18.80 10.73 18.09
C GLU A 300 -18.39 11.55 16.85
N ASP A 301 -18.22 12.85 16.97
CA ASP A 301 -17.73 13.72 15.88
C ASP A 301 -16.33 13.29 15.40
N MET A 302 -15.40 12.98 16.34
CA MET A 302 -14.07 12.48 16.00
C MET A 302 -14.13 11.11 15.32
N ILE A 303 -14.96 10.17 15.80
CA ILE A 303 -15.15 8.86 15.19
C ILE A 303 -15.63 9.04 13.75
N HIS A 304 -16.59 9.92 13.53
CA HIS A 304 -17.13 10.22 12.21
C HIS A 304 -16.06 10.83 11.29
N GLU A 305 -15.26 11.79 11.80
CA GLU A 305 -14.14 12.37 11.04
C GLU A 305 -13.11 11.33 10.66
N SER A 306 -12.77 10.40 11.57
CA SER A 306 -11.86 9.29 11.31
C SER A 306 -12.43 8.36 10.25
N GLN A 307 -13.70 7.95 10.34
CA GLN A 307 -14.36 7.12 9.33
C GLN A 307 -14.31 7.77 7.95
N VAL A 308 -14.55 9.07 7.86
CA VAL A 308 -14.46 9.83 6.61
C VAL A 308 -13.01 9.86 6.10
N GLN A 309 -12.04 10.09 6.99
CA GLN A 309 -10.62 10.20 6.61
C GLN A 309 -10.07 8.85 6.12
N ASP A 310 -10.32 7.76 6.85
CA ASP A 310 -9.80 6.44 6.50
C ASP A 310 -10.51 5.88 5.26
N TYR A 311 -11.79 6.17 5.12
CA TYR A 311 -12.52 5.91 3.87
C TYR A 311 -11.91 6.69 2.69
N MET A 312 -11.37 7.90 2.93
CA MET A 312 -10.64 8.69 1.95
C MET A 312 -9.26 8.10 1.60
N ASP A 313 -8.64 7.38 2.52
CA ASP A 313 -7.32 6.78 2.36
C ASP A 313 -7.39 5.35 1.79
N ASP A 314 -8.57 4.72 1.76
CA ASP A 314 -8.79 3.41 1.14
C ASP A 314 -8.49 3.45 -0.36
N GLU A 315 -7.59 2.54 -0.78
CA GLU A 315 -7.01 2.52 -2.12
C GLU A 315 -7.89 1.84 -3.18
N ASP A 316 -9.01 1.21 -2.79
CA ASP A 316 -9.90 0.50 -3.70
C ASP A 316 -10.77 1.47 -4.51
N GLU A 317 -10.28 1.78 -5.70
CA GLU A 317 -10.88 2.72 -6.64
C GLU A 317 -12.11 2.16 -7.38
N ASP A 318 -12.38 0.85 -7.30
CA ASP A 318 -13.43 0.17 -8.08
C ASP A 318 -14.64 -0.33 -7.26
N GLN A 319 -14.71 -0.11 -5.94
CA GLN A 319 -15.85 -0.55 -5.13
C GLN A 319 -17.08 0.32 -5.36
N SER A 320 -18.13 -0.32 -5.91
CA SER A 320 -19.51 0.18 -5.92
C SER A 320 -20.20 -0.21 -4.62
N ASN A 321 -19.86 0.36 -3.50
CA ASN A 321 -20.56 0.07 -2.26
C ASN A 321 -21.82 0.92 -2.14
N ASP A 322 -22.98 0.29 -2.31
CA ASP A 322 -24.29 0.91 -2.15
C ASP A 322 -24.60 1.28 -0.68
N ASP A 323 -23.97 0.58 0.29
CA ASP A 323 -24.14 0.81 1.73
C ASP A 323 -23.48 2.08 2.28
N ILE A 324 -22.51 2.64 1.54
CA ILE A 324 -21.85 3.91 1.85
C ILE A 324 -22.77 5.11 1.56
N LYS A 325 -23.87 4.87 0.84
CA LYS A 325 -24.77 5.90 0.31
C LYS A 325 -25.49 6.72 1.38
N GLU A 326 -25.91 6.11 2.49
CA GLU A 326 -26.73 6.80 3.49
C GLU A 326 -25.93 7.63 4.51
N ASN A 327 -24.71 7.19 4.86
CA ASN A 327 -23.91 7.82 5.90
C ASN A 327 -23.01 8.98 5.41
N LEU A 328 -22.76 9.10 4.11
CA LEU A 328 -21.92 10.16 3.50
C LEU A 328 -22.72 11.24 2.77
N ASP A 329 -24.01 11.03 2.50
CA ASP A 329 -24.81 11.95 1.68
C ASP A 329 -24.99 13.35 2.31
N ARG A 330 -25.19 13.46 3.62
CA ARG A 330 -25.41 14.76 4.27
C ARG A 330 -24.12 15.59 4.44
N PRO A 331 -23.06 15.11 5.11
CA PRO A 331 -21.89 15.95 5.34
C PRO A 331 -21.08 16.18 4.06
N PHE A 332 -21.16 15.29 3.07
CA PHE A 332 -20.43 15.40 1.81
C PHE A 332 -21.04 16.44 0.88
N ASN A 333 -22.36 16.42 0.72
CA ASN A 333 -23.08 17.38 -0.12
C ASN A 333 -23.02 18.79 0.44
N GLU A 334 -23.20 18.97 1.75
CA GLU A 334 -23.16 20.27 2.41
C GLU A 334 -21.75 20.89 2.40
N LYS A 335 -20.69 20.10 2.66
CA LYS A 335 -19.31 20.60 2.65
C LYS A 335 -18.81 20.95 1.26
N ILE A 336 -19.22 20.23 0.22
CA ILE A 336 -18.69 20.41 -1.15
C ILE A 336 -19.52 21.38 -1.96
N ASP A 337 -20.85 21.33 -1.90
CA ASP A 337 -21.71 22.29 -2.61
C ASP A 337 -21.51 23.72 -2.11
N TYR A 338 -21.28 23.89 -0.80
CA TYR A 338 -20.97 25.18 -0.20
C TYR A 338 -19.56 25.69 -0.55
N ARG A 339 -18.56 24.78 -0.70
CA ARG A 339 -17.15 25.14 -0.97
C ARG A 339 -16.79 25.21 -2.43
N TYR A 340 -17.61 24.68 -3.33
CA TYR A 340 -17.33 24.61 -4.75
C TYR A 340 -17.63 25.93 -5.50
N LYS A 341 -17.36 27.04 -4.88
CA LYS A 341 -17.33 28.36 -5.55
C LYS A 341 -16.00 28.63 -6.27
N GLY A 342 -15.35 27.58 -6.81
CA GLY A 342 -14.28 27.72 -7.79
C GLY A 342 -12.85 27.71 -7.27
N ARG A 343 -12.56 27.30 -6.00
CA ARG A 343 -11.17 27.17 -5.51
C ARG A 343 -11.01 25.96 -4.60
N ILE A 344 -10.54 24.84 -5.15
CA ILE A 344 -10.14 23.67 -4.34
C ILE A 344 -8.83 24.02 -3.64
N LYS A 345 -8.81 23.83 -2.31
CA LYS A 345 -7.60 23.93 -1.48
C LYS A 345 -6.98 22.53 -1.32
N ASN A 346 -5.68 22.47 -1.01
CA ASN A 346 -4.95 21.21 -0.83
C ASN A 346 -5.66 20.23 0.12
N LYS A 347 -6.08 20.69 1.30
CA LYS A 347 -6.80 19.88 2.29
C LYS A 347 -8.15 19.30 1.81
N ASP A 348 -8.73 19.88 0.77
CA ASP A 348 -10.01 19.46 0.21
C ASP A 348 -9.84 18.61 -1.07
N SER A 349 -8.61 18.44 -1.57
CA SER A 349 -8.33 17.79 -2.85
C SER A 349 -8.70 16.31 -2.87
N LYS A 350 -8.42 15.56 -1.80
CA LYS A 350 -8.83 14.15 -1.65
C LYS A 350 -10.35 14.03 -1.59
N VAL A 351 -10.98 14.85 -0.76
CA VAL A 351 -12.45 14.92 -0.60
C VAL A 351 -13.11 15.20 -1.95
N PHE A 352 -12.56 16.13 -2.71
CA PHE A 352 -13.06 16.46 -4.04
C PHE A 352 -12.98 15.27 -5.01
N CYS A 353 -11.85 14.56 -5.04
CA CYS A 353 -11.70 13.38 -5.90
C CYS A 353 -12.72 12.28 -5.55
N LYS A 354 -12.93 11.99 -4.27
CA LYS A 354 -13.93 11.00 -3.83
C LYS A 354 -15.36 11.46 -4.16
N TRP A 355 -15.71 12.70 -3.90
CA TRP A 355 -17.00 13.27 -4.27
C TRP A 355 -17.24 13.21 -5.79
N LEU A 356 -16.23 13.54 -6.59
CA LEU A 356 -16.33 13.48 -8.04
C LEU A 356 -16.53 12.05 -8.52
N ASN A 357 -15.83 11.07 -7.93
CA ASN A 357 -16.03 9.65 -8.21
C ASN A 357 -17.46 9.22 -7.89
N TYR A 358 -17.95 9.59 -6.71
CA TYR A 358 -19.30 9.28 -6.27
C TYR A 358 -20.38 9.89 -7.18
N LYS A 359 -20.31 11.20 -7.46
CA LYS A 359 -21.26 11.88 -8.38
C LYS A 359 -21.20 11.36 -9.81
N TYR A 360 -20.02 10.98 -10.29
CA TYR A 360 -19.88 10.44 -11.65
C TYR A 360 -20.70 9.16 -11.88
N PHE A 361 -20.79 8.29 -10.90
CA PHE A 361 -21.60 7.08 -11.02
C PHE A 361 -23.10 7.34 -10.97
N ARG A 362 -23.55 8.38 -10.29
CA ARG A 362 -24.96 8.69 -10.08
C ARG A 362 -25.52 9.76 -11.01
N TRP A 363 -24.73 10.75 -11.43
CA TRP A 363 -25.22 11.97 -12.09
C TRP A 363 -24.60 12.14 -13.47
N LYS A 364 -25.44 12.47 -14.45
CA LYS A 364 -25.06 12.69 -15.85
C LYS A 364 -24.29 13.99 -16.11
N ASP A 365 -23.97 14.78 -15.09
CA ASP A 365 -23.54 16.18 -15.22
C ASP A 365 -22.04 16.41 -15.05
N TRP A 366 -21.20 15.62 -15.74
CA TRP A 366 -19.79 15.94 -15.83
C TRP A 366 -19.56 17.26 -16.55
N LYS A 367 -18.88 18.20 -15.88
CA LYS A 367 -18.52 19.52 -16.43
C LYS A 367 -17.05 19.55 -16.83
N THR A 368 -16.76 20.21 -17.95
CA THR A 368 -15.36 20.38 -18.42
C THR A 368 -14.46 21.11 -17.43
N ILE A 369 -15.03 21.83 -16.45
CA ILE A 369 -14.27 22.51 -15.39
C ILE A 369 -13.57 21.51 -14.48
N PHE A 370 -14.18 20.34 -14.21
CA PHE A 370 -13.58 19.30 -13.35
C PHE A 370 -12.25 18.77 -13.89
N ILE A 371 -12.08 18.75 -15.22
CA ILE A 371 -10.80 18.36 -15.84
C ILE A 371 -9.69 19.35 -15.47
N LYS A 372 -9.97 20.65 -15.41
CA LYS A 372 -9.00 21.65 -14.95
C LYS A 372 -8.61 21.42 -13.48
N ASP A 373 -9.59 21.10 -12.65
CA ASP A 373 -9.37 20.88 -11.23
C ASP A 373 -8.57 19.59 -10.98
N LEU A 374 -8.85 18.50 -11.72
CA LEU A 374 -8.06 17.27 -11.66
C LEU A 374 -6.59 17.51 -12.07
N ILE A 375 -6.36 18.27 -13.15
CA ILE A 375 -5.01 18.65 -13.55
C ILE A 375 -4.32 19.46 -12.46
N LYS A 376 -5.00 20.48 -11.91
CA LYS A 376 -4.47 21.27 -10.79
C LYS A 376 -4.10 20.40 -9.59
N ILE A 377 -4.95 19.45 -9.22
CA ILE A 377 -4.66 18.52 -8.12
C ILE A 377 -3.40 17.72 -8.42
N MET A 378 -3.23 17.19 -9.62
CA MET A 378 -2.05 16.40 -9.99
C MET A 378 -0.76 17.22 -9.99
N THR A 379 -0.83 18.52 -10.32
CA THR A 379 0.34 19.39 -10.39
C THR A 379 0.69 20.05 -9.06
N GLU A 380 -0.32 20.54 -8.33
CA GLU A 380 -0.13 21.33 -7.12
C GLU A 380 -0.30 20.53 -5.81
N TYR A 381 -1.17 19.49 -5.82
CA TYR A 381 -1.54 18.75 -4.60
C TYR A 381 -1.10 17.28 -4.69
N ARG A 382 0.19 17.07 -4.65
CA ARG A 382 0.87 15.79 -4.93
C ARG A 382 0.28 14.60 -4.16
N GLY A 383 -0.12 14.78 -2.90
CA GLY A 383 -0.72 13.73 -2.06
C GLY A 383 -2.04 13.15 -2.60
N SER A 384 -2.74 13.89 -3.47
CA SER A 384 -4.01 13.46 -4.10
C SER A 384 -3.87 13.10 -5.58
N SER A 385 -2.64 13.12 -6.12
CA SER A 385 -2.39 12.89 -7.55
C SER A 385 -2.82 11.51 -8.04
N LYS A 386 -2.78 10.48 -7.19
CA LYS A 386 -3.25 9.12 -7.49
C LYS A 386 -4.72 9.12 -7.89
N SER A 387 -5.59 9.62 -7.03
CA SER A 387 -7.04 9.65 -7.26
C SER A 387 -7.43 10.55 -8.42
N ALA A 388 -6.74 11.68 -8.58
CA ALA A 388 -6.98 12.60 -9.71
C ALA A 388 -6.59 11.98 -11.05
N ALA A 389 -5.44 11.28 -11.13
CA ALA A 389 -5.00 10.56 -12.33
C ALA A 389 -5.99 9.46 -12.73
N TRP A 390 -6.45 8.67 -11.76
CA TRP A 390 -7.44 7.63 -12.00
C TRP A 390 -8.75 8.19 -12.55
N LEU A 391 -9.29 9.25 -11.94
CA LEU A 391 -10.51 9.88 -12.41
C LEU A 391 -10.36 10.45 -13.82
N LEU A 392 -9.22 11.07 -14.12
CA LEU A 392 -8.93 11.63 -15.43
C LEU A 392 -8.92 10.55 -16.51
N VAL A 393 -8.29 9.40 -16.24
CA VAL A 393 -8.30 8.25 -17.17
C VAL A 393 -9.67 7.60 -17.25
N LYS A 394 -10.40 7.48 -16.12
CA LYS A 394 -11.76 6.92 -16.08
C LYS A 394 -12.72 7.64 -17.03
N VAL A 395 -12.56 8.94 -17.17
CA VAL A 395 -13.35 9.77 -18.11
C VAL A 395 -13.20 9.32 -19.56
N LEU A 396 -12.04 8.77 -19.97
CA LEU A 396 -11.81 8.35 -21.36
C LEU A 396 -12.68 7.14 -21.76
N TYR A 397 -12.77 6.13 -20.90
CA TYR A 397 -13.38 4.84 -21.27
C TYR A 397 -14.82 4.66 -20.82
N LYS A 398 -15.36 5.54 -19.97
CA LYS A 398 -16.76 5.43 -19.52
C LYS A 398 -17.73 5.93 -20.58
N LYS A 399 -18.60 5.04 -21.08
CA LYS A 399 -19.57 5.31 -22.17
C LYS A 399 -20.48 6.52 -21.92
N LYS A 400 -20.81 6.81 -20.65
CA LYS A 400 -21.69 7.93 -20.27
C LYS A 400 -21.00 9.29 -20.18
N THR A 401 -19.69 9.38 -20.45
CA THR A 401 -18.95 10.65 -20.41
C THR A 401 -19.32 11.49 -21.62
N PRO A 402 -19.71 12.77 -21.44
CA PRO A 402 -19.96 13.68 -22.56
C PRO A 402 -18.70 13.87 -23.41
N ASP A 403 -18.84 13.94 -24.74
CA ASP A 403 -17.71 14.03 -25.68
C ASP A 403 -16.81 15.24 -25.42
N ALA A 404 -17.40 16.40 -25.10
CA ALA A 404 -16.63 17.59 -24.75
C ALA A 404 -15.72 17.39 -23.52
N VAL A 405 -16.17 16.62 -22.53
CA VAL A 405 -15.39 16.29 -21.33
C VAL A 405 -14.31 15.28 -21.68
N ARG A 406 -14.63 14.24 -22.45
CA ARG A 406 -13.67 13.22 -22.93
C ARG A 406 -12.56 13.85 -23.75
N LYS A 407 -12.92 14.72 -24.71
CA LYS A 407 -11.98 15.47 -25.54
C LYS A 407 -11.02 16.32 -24.71
N LYS A 408 -11.54 17.02 -23.69
CA LYS A 408 -10.72 17.83 -22.81
C LYS A 408 -9.80 16.98 -21.94
N ALA A 409 -10.27 15.83 -21.44
CA ALA A 409 -9.47 14.88 -20.65
C ALA A 409 -8.34 14.28 -21.50
N GLY A 410 -8.61 13.80 -22.72
CA GLY A 410 -7.61 13.24 -23.61
C GLY A 410 -6.48 14.22 -23.91
N LYS A 411 -6.83 15.46 -24.31
CA LYS A 411 -5.84 16.54 -24.53
C LYS A 411 -5.02 16.84 -23.26
N ALA A 412 -5.67 16.87 -22.11
CA ALA A 412 -5.02 17.13 -20.82
C ALA A 412 -4.06 16.02 -20.43
N ILE A 413 -4.43 14.75 -20.65
CA ILE A 413 -3.58 13.59 -20.40
C ILE A 413 -2.32 13.66 -21.27
N VAL A 414 -2.45 13.83 -22.58
CA VAL A 414 -1.31 13.91 -23.51
C VAL A 414 -0.37 15.06 -23.12
N LYS A 415 -0.93 16.24 -22.85
CA LYS A 415 -0.13 17.38 -22.38
C LYS A 415 0.63 17.07 -21.08
N HIS A 416 -0.04 16.45 -20.09
CA HIS A 416 0.56 16.11 -18.80
C HIS A 416 1.66 15.06 -18.92
N LEU A 417 1.49 14.06 -19.80
CA LEU A 417 2.51 13.03 -20.04
C LEU A 417 3.77 13.61 -20.70
N LYS A 418 3.66 14.66 -21.52
CA LYS A 418 4.78 15.35 -22.16
C LYS A 418 5.50 16.34 -21.24
N ASP A 419 4.84 16.82 -20.21
CA ASP A 419 5.38 17.85 -19.32
C ASP A 419 6.35 17.26 -18.31
N LYS A 420 7.65 17.46 -18.54
CA LYS A 420 8.73 17.02 -17.63
C LYS A 420 8.81 17.83 -16.33
N GLY A 421 8.16 18.97 -16.26
CA GLY A 421 8.07 19.79 -15.04
C GLY A 421 7.09 19.27 -14.00
N VAL A 422 6.21 18.32 -14.37
CA VAL A 422 5.28 17.69 -13.42
C VAL A 422 5.89 16.49 -12.73
N CYS A 423 5.32 16.14 -11.56
CA CYS A 423 5.78 15.02 -10.76
C CYS A 423 5.75 13.69 -11.56
N SER A 424 6.88 12.96 -11.58
CA SER A 424 6.99 11.63 -12.20
C SER A 424 5.93 10.65 -11.70
N TYR A 425 5.57 10.72 -10.42
CA TYR A 425 4.52 9.88 -9.83
C TYR A 425 3.15 10.09 -10.46
N SER A 426 2.76 11.32 -10.79
CA SER A 426 1.46 11.57 -11.47
C SER A 426 1.45 11.04 -12.90
N ARG A 427 2.57 11.15 -13.64
CA ARG A 427 2.75 10.52 -14.97
C ARG A 427 2.69 9.00 -14.87
N TYR A 428 3.39 8.41 -13.89
CA TYR A 428 3.31 6.98 -13.59
C TYR A 428 1.87 6.54 -13.38
N ARG A 429 1.10 7.23 -12.55
CA ARG A 429 -0.30 6.86 -12.26
C ARG A 429 -1.20 6.96 -13.49
N ILE A 430 -1.03 7.95 -14.33
CA ILE A 430 -1.77 8.06 -15.60
C ILE A 430 -1.45 6.85 -16.49
N ILE A 431 -0.18 6.55 -16.75
CA ILE A 431 0.22 5.43 -17.60
C ILE A 431 -0.31 4.12 -17.02
N HIS A 432 -0.13 3.90 -15.71
CA HIS A 432 -0.62 2.71 -15.01
C HIS A 432 -2.11 2.46 -15.25
N HIS A 433 -2.93 3.51 -15.22
CA HIS A 433 -4.37 3.37 -15.46
C HIS A 433 -4.72 3.22 -16.94
N LEU A 434 -3.98 3.88 -17.85
CA LEU A 434 -4.18 3.76 -19.30
C LEU A 434 -3.95 2.34 -19.81
N ILE A 435 -2.89 1.68 -19.33
CA ILE A 435 -2.48 0.34 -19.79
C ILE A 435 -3.00 -0.80 -18.92
N HIS A 436 -3.95 -0.53 -18.02
CA HIS A 436 -4.53 -1.56 -17.15
C HIS A 436 -5.22 -2.67 -17.98
N PRO A 437 -4.88 -3.97 -17.80
CA PRO A 437 -5.35 -5.06 -18.66
C PRO A 437 -6.85 -5.11 -18.92
N ALA A 438 -7.66 -4.77 -17.92
CA ALA A 438 -9.14 -4.83 -18.02
C ALA A 438 -9.77 -3.69 -18.85
N ARG A 439 -9.02 -2.64 -19.24
CA ARG A 439 -9.59 -1.42 -19.86
C ARG A 439 -8.67 -0.69 -20.84
N ARG A 440 -7.46 -1.23 -21.07
CA ARG A 440 -6.44 -0.57 -21.89
C ARG A 440 -6.89 -0.31 -23.32
N ASP A 441 -7.60 -1.25 -23.94
CA ASP A 441 -8.01 -1.15 -25.34
C ASP A 441 -8.98 0.02 -25.53
N GLU A 442 -9.94 0.19 -24.61
CA GLU A 442 -10.89 1.32 -24.62
C GLU A 442 -10.20 2.65 -24.29
N CYS A 443 -9.27 2.65 -23.32
CA CYS A 443 -8.50 3.84 -22.97
C CYS A 443 -7.60 4.30 -24.13
N LEU A 444 -6.84 3.40 -24.73
CA LEU A 444 -5.92 3.72 -25.83
C LEU A 444 -6.71 4.15 -27.08
N LYS A 445 -7.79 3.45 -27.43
CA LYS A 445 -8.67 3.84 -28.52
C LYS A 445 -9.17 5.28 -28.36
N SER A 446 -9.63 5.63 -27.15
CA SER A 446 -10.09 7.00 -26.88
C SER A 446 -8.93 8.02 -26.87
N LEU A 447 -7.72 7.61 -26.49
CA LEU A 447 -6.56 8.50 -26.44
C LEU A 447 -5.99 8.75 -27.83
N TYR A 448 -6.06 7.78 -28.78
CA TYR A 448 -5.61 7.92 -30.15
C TYR A 448 -6.37 8.97 -30.98
N GLU A 449 -7.50 9.48 -30.48
CA GLU A 449 -8.14 10.68 -31.03
C GLU A 449 -7.31 11.97 -30.82
N TYR A 450 -6.31 11.95 -29.90
CA TYR A 450 -5.56 13.14 -29.47
C TYR A 450 -4.04 12.98 -29.57
N THR A 451 -3.55 11.79 -29.87
CA THR A 451 -2.13 11.45 -30.03
C THR A 451 -1.99 10.22 -30.93
N SER A 452 -0.83 10.01 -31.52
CA SER A 452 -0.54 8.76 -32.26
C SER A 452 0.10 7.71 -31.34
N GLU A 453 0.10 6.45 -31.80
CA GLU A 453 0.80 5.36 -31.14
C GLU A 453 2.31 5.63 -31.07
N ASP A 454 2.91 6.13 -32.17
CA ASP A 454 4.33 6.47 -32.22
C ASP A 454 4.68 7.60 -31.25
N GLU A 455 3.80 8.58 -31.11
CA GLU A 455 3.98 9.65 -30.12
C GLU A 455 3.94 9.13 -28.68
N LEU A 456 3.05 8.19 -28.37
CA LEU A 456 3.03 7.52 -27.06
C LEU A 456 4.28 6.66 -26.82
N LYS A 457 4.75 5.92 -27.83
CA LYS A 457 6.02 5.18 -27.76
C LYS A 457 7.18 6.12 -27.46
N ASN A 458 7.25 7.27 -28.10
CA ASN A 458 8.27 8.27 -27.85
C ASN A 458 8.20 8.82 -26.41
N ILE A 459 7.01 9.19 -25.92
CA ILE A 459 6.80 9.65 -24.55
C ILE A 459 7.27 8.58 -23.54
N PHE A 460 6.89 7.31 -23.73
CA PHE A 460 7.28 6.22 -22.82
C PHE A 460 8.79 5.96 -22.87
N THR A 461 9.41 6.05 -24.04
CA THR A 461 10.87 5.94 -24.19
C THR A 461 11.61 7.09 -23.48
N GLU A 462 11.13 8.31 -23.62
CA GLU A 462 11.69 9.47 -22.92
C GLU A 462 11.55 9.38 -21.39
N ASN A 463 10.46 8.79 -20.88
CA ASN A 463 10.28 8.56 -19.47
C ASN A 463 11.35 7.66 -18.85
N LEU A 464 12.01 6.79 -19.63
CA LEU A 464 13.08 5.92 -19.15
C LEU A 464 14.35 6.70 -18.76
N LEU A 465 14.48 7.95 -19.17
CA LEU A 465 15.57 8.84 -18.79
C LEU A 465 15.35 9.51 -17.43
N GLU A 466 14.15 9.38 -16.87
CA GLU A 466 13.80 9.97 -15.59
C GLU A 466 14.32 9.14 -14.40
N LYS A 467 14.65 9.83 -13.31
CA LYS A 467 15.11 9.20 -12.06
C LYS A 467 13.93 8.71 -11.19
N SER A 468 13.09 7.87 -11.78
CA SER A 468 11.87 7.34 -11.15
C SER A 468 11.68 5.89 -11.56
N PHE A 469 11.93 4.98 -10.62
CA PHE A 469 11.83 3.54 -10.86
C PHE A 469 10.40 3.15 -11.30
N GLU A 470 9.38 3.68 -10.62
CA GLU A 470 7.98 3.41 -10.93
C GLU A 470 7.56 3.90 -12.33
N LEU A 471 8.04 5.07 -12.75
CA LEU A 471 7.74 5.61 -14.08
C LEU A 471 8.45 4.80 -15.17
N ASN A 472 9.70 4.42 -14.94
CA ASN A 472 10.48 3.64 -15.87
C ASN A 472 9.84 2.26 -16.11
N THR A 473 9.46 1.56 -15.04
CA THR A 473 8.89 0.21 -15.14
C THR A 473 7.53 0.23 -15.83
N VAL A 474 6.65 1.17 -15.49
CA VAL A 474 5.34 1.29 -16.15
C VAL A 474 5.47 1.69 -17.61
N SER A 475 6.46 2.51 -17.96
CA SER A 475 6.73 2.92 -19.34
C SER A 475 7.25 1.76 -20.18
N LEU A 476 8.14 0.92 -19.66
CA LEU A 476 8.58 -0.31 -20.34
C LEU A 476 7.42 -1.27 -20.59
N TYR A 477 6.57 -1.49 -19.58
CA TYR A 477 5.38 -2.32 -19.76
C TYR A 477 4.43 -1.71 -20.80
N GLY A 478 4.26 -0.39 -20.80
CA GLY A 478 3.48 0.35 -21.78
C GLY A 478 4.00 0.19 -23.21
N LEU A 479 5.32 0.24 -23.40
CA LEU A 479 5.94 -0.01 -24.71
C LEU A 479 5.61 -1.42 -25.22
N GLY A 480 5.64 -2.44 -24.33
CA GLY A 480 5.20 -3.81 -24.66
C GLY A 480 3.72 -3.88 -25.05
N VAL A 481 2.85 -3.15 -24.35
CA VAL A 481 1.42 -3.03 -24.69
C VAL A 481 1.22 -2.37 -26.07
N LEU A 482 2.09 -1.42 -26.44
CA LEU A 482 2.10 -0.75 -27.76
C LEU A 482 2.83 -1.57 -28.86
N GLY A 483 3.07 -2.87 -28.64
CA GLY A 483 3.56 -3.79 -29.66
C GLY A 483 5.07 -3.82 -29.87
N ILE A 484 5.87 -3.19 -29.00
CA ILE A 484 7.33 -3.35 -29.04
C ILE A 484 7.68 -4.79 -28.67
N SER A 485 8.52 -5.45 -29.49
CA SER A 485 8.90 -6.86 -29.29
C SER A 485 9.72 -7.07 -28.02
N ASN A 486 9.67 -8.28 -27.44
CA ASN A 486 10.45 -8.63 -26.24
C ASN A 486 11.96 -8.44 -26.44
N SER A 487 12.49 -8.73 -27.62
CA SER A 487 13.91 -8.54 -27.94
C SER A 487 14.29 -7.06 -27.93
N GLU A 488 13.48 -6.23 -28.52
CA GLU A 488 13.67 -4.76 -28.56
C GLU A 488 13.49 -4.14 -27.16
N LEU A 489 12.47 -4.56 -26.39
CA LEU A 489 12.28 -4.13 -25.01
C LEU A 489 13.49 -4.46 -24.12
N LYS A 490 14.11 -5.63 -24.30
CA LYS A 490 15.35 -5.98 -23.58
C LYS A 490 16.48 -5.02 -23.91
N ASN A 491 16.64 -4.69 -25.19
CA ASN A 491 17.68 -3.76 -25.64
C ASN A 491 17.44 -2.35 -25.10
N ILE A 492 16.20 -1.86 -25.19
CA ILE A 492 15.81 -0.55 -24.65
C ILE A 492 16.04 -0.52 -23.13
N ALA A 493 15.57 -1.52 -22.40
CA ALA A 493 15.71 -1.59 -20.94
C ALA A 493 17.18 -1.55 -20.52
N LYS A 494 18.02 -2.40 -21.11
CA LYS A 494 19.46 -2.43 -20.80
C LYS A 494 20.17 -1.13 -21.17
N LYS A 495 19.88 -0.58 -22.34
CA LYS A 495 20.52 0.64 -22.83
C LYS A 495 20.17 1.86 -21.96
N GLN A 496 18.90 1.98 -21.54
CA GLN A 496 18.39 3.17 -20.84
C GLN A 496 18.52 3.06 -19.32
N LEU A 497 18.35 1.87 -18.74
CA LEU A 497 18.30 1.66 -17.29
C LEU A 497 19.53 0.95 -16.72
N GLY A 498 20.34 0.31 -17.59
CA GLY A 498 21.41 -0.59 -17.16
C GLY A 498 20.91 -1.93 -16.60
N ASP A 499 21.84 -2.82 -16.25
CA ASP A 499 21.50 -4.19 -15.84
C ASP A 499 20.71 -4.25 -14.53
N GLU A 500 21.04 -3.41 -13.56
CA GLU A 500 20.42 -3.45 -12.22
C GLU A 500 18.96 -3.02 -12.22
N LEU A 501 18.62 -1.89 -12.85
CA LEU A 501 17.25 -1.37 -12.88
C LEU A 501 16.36 -2.07 -13.90
N SER A 502 16.93 -2.65 -14.93
CA SER A 502 16.18 -3.42 -15.92
C SER A 502 15.81 -4.82 -15.44
N GLU A 503 16.52 -5.36 -14.44
CA GLU A 503 16.37 -6.75 -13.97
C GLU A 503 14.92 -7.15 -13.59
N PRO A 504 14.14 -6.35 -12.86
CA PRO A 504 12.76 -6.73 -12.54
C PRO A 504 11.90 -6.94 -13.77
N PHE A 505 12.06 -6.08 -14.77
CA PHE A 505 11.35 -6.16 -16.04
C PHE A 505 11.87 -7.29 -16.93
N LEU A 506 13.19 -7.43 -17.05
CA LEU A 506 13.83 -8.49 -17.85
C LEU A 506 13.51 -9.89 -17.32
N ARG A 507 13.34 -10.04 -16.02
CA ARG A 507 12.90 -11.27 -15.38
C ARG A 507 11.53 -11.71 -15.91
N CYS A 508 10.57 -10.77 -15.98
CA CYS A 508 9.24 -11.05 -16.51
C CYS A 508 9.30 -11.54 -17.97
N ILE A 509 10.13 -10.91 -18.80
CA ILE A 509 10.32 -11.30 -20.20
C ILE A 509 10.98 -12.68 -20.33
N ARG A 510 12.06 -12.95 -19.59
CA ARG A 510 12.76 -14.24 -19.63
C ARG A 510 11.84 -15.42 -19.33
N TYR A 511 10.96 -15.26 -18.36
CA TYR A 511 9.99 -16.31 -18.05
C TYR A 511 8.94 -16.52 -19.14
N GLN A 512 8.53 -15.46 -19.83
CA GLN A 512 7.63 -15.60 -20.98
C GLN A 512 8.28 -16.45 -22.09
N GLU A 513 9.55 -16.22 -22.37
CA GLU A 513 10.28 -16.95 -23.42
C GLU A 513 10.56 -18.41 -23.07
N GLN A 514 10.91 -18.71 -21.82
CA GLN A 514 11.17 -20.09 -21.38
C GLN A 514 9.94 -20.98 -21.43
N ASN A 515 8.73 -20.42 -21.27
CA ASN A 515 7.49 -21.18 -21.30
C ASN A 515 6.77 -21.20 -22.66
N LEU A 516 7.29 -20.47 -23.65
CA LEU A 516 6.88 -20.61 -25.05
C LEU A 516 7.65 -21.73 -25.76
N SER A 517 8.75 -22.20 -25.14
CA SER A 517 9.62 -23.29 -25.68
C SER A 517 9.34 -24.66 -25.05
N THR A 518 8.39 -24.76 -24.13
CA THR A 518 7.83 -26.01 -23.56
C THR A 518 6.37 -26.18 -23.93
#